data_a3a4ce08635011f43672b2c172bedcc5
#
_entry.id   a3a4ce08635011f43672b2c172bedcc5
#
_cell.length_a   1.000
_cell.length_b   1.000
_cell.length_c   1.000
_cell.angle_alpha   90.00
_cell.angle_beta   90.00
_cell.angle_gamma   90.00
#
_symmetry.space_group_name_H-M   'P 1'
#
loop_
_entity.id
_entity.type
_entity.pdbx_description
1 polymer ?
#
loop_
_entity_poly.entity_id
_entity_poly.type
_entity_poly.pdbx_seq_one_letter_code
_entity_poly.pdbx_strand_id
1 'polypeptide(L)'
;MKKFLSLWVMVAFLATQSFASIGESTEASTGTVENDPASVIAKYIQAVGGAENVAKIKNSIMVMEASLQGATLVMKTVADSENHRMMQETSFMGNVASKTIFKDGKAKAMAMGQEQAIPDEMAEMLKIQTYAFPETQYEAMGYTLELQGTEKIKKEDAHKLIITAPNGMKTVEYYSVESGLKLRTSSEATGDITYANYQEKDGVKIPMKLTIKSPMLPMELETVVKEVSFNSTLKDSDFN
;
A
#
# COMPACT_ATOMS: atom_id res chain seq x y z
N MET A 1 -0.81 35.90 13.23
CA MET A 1 -1.90 35.00 12.89
C MET A 1 -1.92 34.78 11.36
N LYS A 2 -0.94 34.10 10.75
CA LYS A 2 -0.87 33.76 9.31
C LYS A 2 0.22 32.72 9.07
N LYS A 3 0.18 31.54 9.77
CA LYS A 3 1.09 30.41 9.54
C LYS A 3 0.41 29.05 9.77
N PHE A 4 -0.90 28.94 9.51
CA PHE A 4 -1.67 27.69 9.72
C PHE A 4 -2.20 27.10 8.39
N LEU A 5 -1.59 27.40 7.25
CA LEU A 5 -2.16 27.00 5.96
C LEU A 5 -1.19 26.18 5.10
N SER A 6 -0.51 25.18 5.68
CA SER A 6 0.35 24.28 4.90
C SER A 6 0.38 22.86 5.46
N LEU A 7 -0.71 22.37 6.07
CA LEU A 7 -0.78 20.99 6.52
C LEU A 7 -1.69 20.19 5.57
N TRP A 8 -1.20 20.00 4.34
CA TRP A 8 -1.88 19.18 3.35
C TRP A 8 -1.29 17.80 3.33
N VAL A 9 -2.03 16.87 3.92
CA VAL A 9 -1.77 15.44 3.78
C VAL A 9 -2.18 15.05 2.36
N MET A 10 -1.31 15.35 1.42
CA MET A 10 -1.34 14.70 0.13
C MET A 10 -0.69 13.32 0.33
N VAL A 11 -1.47 12.30 0.67
CA VAL A 11 -1.14 10.93 0.34
C VAL A 11 -1.44 10.76 -1.16
N ALA A 12 -0.96 11.70 -1.94
CA ALA A 12 -0.89 11.61 -3.38
C ALA A 12 0.56 11.25 -3.72
N PHE A 13 0.74 10.16 -4.38
CA PHE A 13 1.98 9.74 -5.03
C PHE A 13 2.50 10.87 -5.93
N LEU A 14 3.37 11.73 -5.42
CA LEU A 14 4.13 12.67 -6.23
C LEU A 14 5.55 12.14 -6.35
N ALA A 15 5.81 11.49 -7.48
CA ALA A 15 7.16 11.15 -7.91
C ALA A 15 7.89 12.43 -8.33
N THR A 16 8.85 12.88 -7.54
CA THR A 16 9.91 13.78 -8.02
C THR A 16 11.19 12.97 -8.17
N GLN A 17 11.75 13.00 -9.37
CA GLN A 17 12.97 12.29 -9.75
C GLN A 17 14.17 12.88 -9.02
N SER A 18 14.97 12.02 -8.42
CA SER A 18 16.39 12.30 -8.14
C SER A 18 17.18 11.05 -8.47
N PHE A 19 17.99 11.14 -9.51
CA PHE A 19 18.95 10.11 -9.87
C PHE A 19 20.12 10.13 -8.89
N ALA A 20 20.34 9.04 -8.16
CA ALA A 20 21.61 8.73 -7.55
C ALA A 20 22.00 7.31 -7.91
N SER A 21 23.05 7.18 -8.71
CA SER A 21 23.64 5.89 -9.07
C SER A 21 24.43 5.38 -7.87
N ILE A 22 24.16 4.16 -7.42
CA ILE A 22 25.00 3.41 -6.48
C ILE A 22 25.36 2.08 -7.14
N GLY A 23 26.67 1.84 -7.12
CA GLY A 23 27.35 0.79 -7.85
C GLY A 23 26.94 -0.63 -7.49
N GLU A 24 27.09 -1.44 -8.50
CA GLU A 24 26.91 -2.87 -8.58
C GLU A 24 27.96 -3.62 -7.75
N SER A 25 27.52 -4.53 -6.89
CA SER A 25 28.35 -5.67 -6.48
C SER A 25 27.53 -6.94 -6.56
N THR A 26 27.80 -7.70 -7.61
CA THR A 26 27.22 -9.00 -7.89
C THR A 26 27.95 -10.06 -7.04
N GLU A 27 27.30 -10.60 -6.02
CA GLU A 27 27.68 -11.91 -5.48
C GLU A 27 26.49 -12.85 -5.66
N ALA A 28 26.67 -13.84 -6.54
CA ALA A 28 25.72 -14.92 -6.71
C ALA A 28 25.77 -15.85 -5.49
N SER A 29 24.78 -15.75 -4.61
CA SER A 29 24.56 -16.69 -3.51
C SER A 29 23.71 -17.86 -4.00
N THR A 30 24.28 -19.05 -4.08
CA THR A 30 23.56 -20.31 -4.18
C THR A 30 22.87 -20.60 -2.84
N GLY A 31 21.70 -20.02 -2.61
CA GLY A 31 20.90 -20.22 -1.41
C GLY A 31 19.82 -21.28 -1.63
N THR A 32 19.61 -22.11 -0.60
CA THR A 32 18.53 -23.09 -0.47
C THR A 32 17.16 -22.45 -0.73
N VAL A 33 16.19 -23.22 -1.21
CA VAL A 33 14.82 -22.86 -1.63
C VAL A 33 14.03 -21.97 -0.62
N GLU A 34 14.48 -21.86 0.62
CA GLU A 34 13.87 -21.06 1.69
C GLU A 34 14.23 -19.55 1.65
N ASN A 35 15.18 -19.16 0.80
CA ASN A 35 15.74 -17.79 0.76
C ASN A 35 15.58 -17.10 -0.61
N ASP A 36 14.56 -17.45 -1.40
CA ASP A 36 14.26 -16.70 -2.60
C ASP A 36 13.04 -15.76 -2.36
N PRO A 37 12.94 -14.63 -3.09
CA PRO A 37 11.87 -13.67 -2.92
C PRO A 37 10.48 -14.26 -3.12
N ALA A 38 10.31 -15.21 -4.04
CA ALA A 38 9.02 -15.82 -4.34
C ALA A 38 8.53 -16.69 -3.17
N SER A 39 9.43 -17.40 -2.48
CA SER A 39 9.07 -18.18 -1.29
C SER A 39 8.63 -17.31 -0.12
N VAL A 40 9.21 -16.11 0.05
CA VAL A 40 8.76 -15.15 1.07
C VAL A 40 7.33 -14.65 0.76
N ILE A 41 7.05 -14.31 -0.49
CA ILE A 41 5.69 -13.91 -0.91
C ILE A 41 4.71 -15.09 -0.77
N ALA A 42 5.09 -16.30 -1.17
CA ALA A 42 4.24 -17.49 -1.01
C ALA A 42 3.91 -17.76 0.47
N LYS A 43 4.89 -17.61 1.37
CA LYS A 43 4.68 -17.71 2.82
C LYS A 43 3.72 -16.65 3.34
N TYR A 44 3.85 -15.41 2.87
CA TYR A 44 2.91 -14.34 3.21
C TYR A 44 1.48 -14.67 2.73
N ILE A 45 1.31 -15.07 1.48
CA ILE A 45 -0.01 -15.45 0.94
C ILE A 45 -0.62 -16.61 1.75
N GLN A 46 0.19 -17.60 2.13
CA GLN A 46 -0.26 -18.68 3.00
C GLN A 46 -0.68 -18.15 4.38
N ALA A 47 0.09 -17.23 4.97
CA ALA A 47 -0.16 -16.65 6.28
C ALA A 47 -1.45 -15.80 6.34
N VAL A 48 -1.79 -15.13 5.24
CA VAL A 48 -3.00 -14.29 5.16
C VAL A 48 -4.25 -15.07 4.77
N GLY A 49 -4.19 -16.38 4.55
CA GLY A 49 -5.38 -17.21 4.32
C GLY A 49 -5.26 -18.19 3.16
N GLY A 50 -4.10 -18.22 2.48
CA GLY A 50 -3.81 -19.11 1.36
C GLY A 50 -4.28 -18.57 0.01
N ALA A 51 -3.63 -19.04 -1.04
CA ALA A 51 -3.85 -18.57 -2.41
C ALA A 51 -5.32 -18.71 -2.87
N GLU A 52 -6.00 -19.79 -2.45
CA GLU A 52 -7.39 -20.03 -2.82
C GLU A 52 -8.34 -18.96 -2.26
N ASN A 53 -8.20 -18.58 -0.97
CA ASN A 53 -9.06 -17.58 -0.35
C ASN A 53 -8.72 -16.18 -0.87
N VAL A 54 -7.43 -15.86 -1.02
CA VAL A 54 -6.99 -14.59 -1.59
C VAL A 54 -7.52 -14.42 -3.01
N ALA A 55 -7.49 -15.46 -3.85
CA ALA A 55 -8.00 -15.41 -5.22
C ALA A 55 -9.52 -15.19 -5.33
N LYS A 56 -10.27 -15.50 -4.27
CA LYS A 56 -11.73 -15.23 -4.21
C LYS A 56 -12.05 -13.75 -3.98
N ILE A 57 -11.09 -12.96 -3.51
CA ILE A 57 -11.28 -11.52 -3.26
C ILE A 57 -11.18 -10.76 -4.58
N LYS A 58 -12.33 -10.32 -5.09
CA LYS A 58 -12.42 -9.58 -6.36
C LYS A 58 -12.51 -8.07 -6.14
N ASN A 59 -13.07 -7.66 -5.02
CA ASN A 59 -13.07 -6.27 -4.61
C ASN A 59 -12.99 -6.14 -3.10
N SER A 60 -12.59 -4.96 -2.64
CA SER A 60 -12.54 -4.63 -1.22
C SER A 60 -12.96 -3.18 -0.98
N ILE A 61 -13.64 -2.96 0.14
CA ILE A 61 -13.86 -1.64 0.71
C ILE A 61 -13.20 -1.64 2.07
N MET A 62 -12.34 -0.65 2.34
CA MET A 62 -11.69 -0.48 3.64
C MET A 62 -11.87 0.96 4.11
N VAL A 63 -12.31 1.12 5.36
CA VAL A 63 -12.41 2.40 6.03
C VAL A 63 -11.52 2.40 7.24
N MET A 64 -10.61 3.36 7.29
CA MET A 64 -9.68 3.55 8.41
C MET A 64 -9.92 4.91 9.04
N GLU A 65 -9.72 4.98 10.35
CA GLU A 65 -9.77 6.23 11.10
C GLU A 65 -8.46 6.51 11.82
N ALA A 66 -8.10 7.77 11.88
CA ALA A 66 -7.01 8.29 12.69
C ALA A 66 -7.44 9.55 13.45
N SER A 67 -6.73 9.84 14.53
CA SER A 67 -6.85 11.14 15.22
C SER A 67 -5.61 11.98 14.92
N LEU A 68 -5.83 13.15 14.37
CA LEU A 68 -4.77 14.12 14.11
C LEU A 68 -5.07 15.41 14.87
N GLN A 69 -4.30 15.69 15.92
CA GLN A 69 -4.49 16.87 16.78
C GLN A 69 -5.93 17.04 17.33
N GLY A 70 -6.58 15.92 17.67
CA GLY A 70 -7.95 15.90 18.19
C GLY A 70 -9.06 15.92 17.14
N ALA A 71 -8.72 16.04 15.86
CA ALA A 71 -9.67 15.93 14.76
C ALA A 71 -9.63 14.53 14.14
N THR A 72 -10.78 14.06 13.64
CA THR A 72 -10.89 12.75 12.97
C THR A 72 -10.52 12.86 11.50
N LEU A 73 -9.60 12.00 11.09
CA LEU A 73 -9.24 11.73 9.72
C LEU A 73 -9.86 10.38 9.34
N VAL A 74 -10.61 10.33 8.25
CA VAL A 74 -11.20 9.10 7.71
C VAL A 74 -10.57 8.83 6.34
N MET A 75 -10.06 7.62 6.14
CA MET A 75 -9.50 7.17 4.87
C MET A 75 -10.34 5.99 4.37
N LYS A 76 -10.91 6.15 3.18
CA LYS A 76 -11.69 5.12 2.50
C LYS A 76 -10.96 4.68 1.24
N THR A 77 -10.78 3.37 1.10
CA THR A 77 -10.24 2.76 -0.12
C THR A 77 -11.28 1.80 -0.68
N VAL A 78 -11.53 1.89 -1.97
CA VAL A 78 -12.32 0.92 -2.75
C VAL A 78 -11.41 0.39 -3.84
N ALA A 79 -11.22 -0.92 -3.89
CA ALA A 79 -10.42 -1.61 -4.90
C ALA A 79 -11.29 -2.64 -5.63
N ASP A 80 -11.21 -2.69 -6.95
CA ASP A 80 -11.97 -3.60 -7.82
C ASP A 80 -11.02 -4.17 -8.88
N SER A 81 -10.55 -5.39 -8.62
CA SER A 81 -9.59 -6.05 -9.48
C SER A 81 -10.19 -6.59 -10.78
N GLU A 82 -11.49 -6.89 -10.80
CA GLU A 82 -12.15 -7.40 -12.00
C GLU A 82 -12.32 -6.31 -13.07
N ASN A 83 -12.62 -5.08 -12.64
CA ASN A 83 -12.79 -3.94 -13.53
C ASN A 83 -11.59 -2.99 -13.53
N HIS A 84 -10.48 -3.37 -12.88
CA HIS A 84 -9.24 -2.59 -12.79
C HIS A 84 -9.50 -1.13 -12.41
N ARG A 85 -10.22 -0.90 -11.33
CA ARG A 85 -10.53 0.44 -10.84
C ARG A 85 -10.33 0.56 -9.34
N MET A 86 -9.97 1.74 -8.89
CA MET A 86 -9.81 2.02 -7.46
C MET A 86 -10.22 3.46 -7.15
N MET A 87 -10.60 3.68 -5.91
CA MET A 87 -10.82 4.99 -5.33
C MET A 87 -10.19 5.05 -3.94
N GLN A 88 -9.44 6.10 -3.68
CA GLN A 88 -8.95 6.43 -2.35
C GLN A 88 -9.46 7.82 -1.99
N GLU A 89 -10.09 7.96 -0.84
CA GLU A 89 -10.61 9.21 -0.34
C GLU A 89 -10.11 9.46 1.08
N THR A 90 -9.66 10.65 1.34
CA THR A 90 -9.33 11.11 2.69
C THR A 90 -10.24 12.27 3.05
N SER A 91 -10.96 12.11 4.15
CA SER A 91 -11.83 13.13 4.71
C SER A 91 -11.29 13.62 6.05
N PHE A 92 -11.38 14.92 6.29
CA PHE A 92 -10.98 15.56 7.53
C PHE A 92 -12.17 16.34 8.12
N MET A 93 -12.55 16.02 9.34
CA MET A 93 -13.73 16.60 10.01
C MET A 93 -15.01 16.51 9.15
N GLY A 94 -15.19 15.39 8.44
CA GLY A 94 -16.35 15.13 7.58
C GLY A 94 -16.32 15.79 6.19
N ASN A 95 -15.27 16.55 5.86
CA ASN A 95 -15.11 17.13 4.53
C ASN A 95 -14.05 16.36 3.73
N VAL A 96 -14.31 16.11 2.45
CA VAL A 96 -13.33 15.46 1.56
C VAL A 96 -12.14 16.40 1.36
N ALA A 97 -10.97 15.99 1.84
CA ALA A 97 -9.72 16.72 1.71
C ALA A 97 -8.98 16.33 0.43
N SER A 98 -8.96 15.04 0.10
CA SER A 98 -8.38 14.53 -1.13
C SER A 98 -9.11 13.28 -1.62
N LYS A 99 -9.07 13.04 -2.92
CA LYS A 99 -9.59 11.85 -3.56
C LYS A 99 -8.71 11.49 -4.76
N THR A 100 -8.37 10.22 -4.90
CA THR A 100 -7.70 9.69 -6.08
C THR A 100 -8.56 8.59 -6.68
N ILE A 101 -8.76 8.63 -7.98
CA ILE A 101 -9.54 7.65 -8.73
C ILE A 101 -8.67 7.14 -9.86
N PHE A 102 -8.64 5.80 -10.02
CA PHE A 102 -8.15 5.13 -11.21
C PHE A 102 -9.29 4.31 -11.82
N LYS A 103 -9.60 4.56 -13.07
CA LYS A 103 -10.66 3.89 -13.83
C LYS A 103 -10.38 4.01 -15.31
N ASP A 104 -10.69 2.94 -16.09
CA ASP A 104 -10.56 2.91 -17.56
C ASP A 104 -9.13 3.30 -18.04
N GLY A 105 -8.10 2.86 -17.26
CA GLY A 105 -6.68 3.15 -17.56
C GLY A 105 -6.28 4.61 -17.34
N LYS A 106 -7.15 5.44 -16.79
CA LYS A 106 -6.90 6.86 -16.48
C LYS A 106 -6.95 7.10 -14.98
N ALA A 107 -6.21 8.09 -14.53
CA ALA A 107 -6.25 8.49 -13.15
C ALA A 107 -6.45 9.99 -13.00
N LYS A 108 -7.13 10.36 -11.92
CA LYS A 108 -7.30 11.74 -11.51
C LYS A 108 -7.18 11.87 -10.00
N ALA A 109 -6.66 12.99 -9.55
CA ALA A 109 -6.62 13.37 -8.15
C ALA A 109 -7.43 14.64 -7.94
N MET A 110 -8.14 14.69 -6.83
CA MET A 110 -8.79 15.89 -6.34
C MET A 110 -8.16 16.28 -5.00
N ALA A 111 -7.78 17.52 -4.86
CA ALA A 111 -7.34 18.10 -3.60
C ALA A 111 -7.93 19.51 -3.47
N MET A 112 -8.51 19.84 -2.31
CA MET A 112 -9.12 21.15 -2.05
C MET A 112 -10.21 21.54 -3.06
N GLY A 113 -10.95 20.57 -3.59
CA GLY A 113 -11.96 20.82 -4.62
C GLY A 113 -11.40 21.11 -6.03
N GLN A 114 -10.09 21.01 -6.22
CA GLN A 114 -9.44 21.11 -7.53
C GLN A 114 -9.12 19.72 -8.05
N GLU A 115 -9.60 19.40 -9.24
CA GLU A 115 -9.31 18.15 -9.94
C GLU A 115 -8.10 18.33 -10.86
N GLN A 116 -7.21 17.34 -10.85
CA GLN A 116 -6.04 17.26 -11.71
C GLN A 116 -5.93 15.86 -12.30
N ALA A 117 -5.75 15.78 -13.61
CA ALA A 117 -5.42 14.51 -14.27
C ALA A 117 -4.02 14.04 -13.85
N ILE A 118 -3.90 12.76 -13.57
CA ILE A 118 -2.61 12.09 -13.32
C ILE A 118 -2.06 11.63 -14.68
N PRO A 119 -0.78 11.89 -15.01
CA PRO A 119 -0.17 11.41 -16.25
C PRO A 119 -0.30 9.88 -16.39
N ASP A 120 -0.47 9.40 -17.61
CA ASP A 120 -0.74 7.99 -17.90
C ASP A 120 0.33 7.04 -17.35
N GLU A 121 1.61 7.41 -17.41
CA GLU A 121 2.72 6.65 -16.82
C GLU A 121 2.57 6.47 -15.30
N MET A 122 2.09 7.50 -14.61
CA MET A 122 1.82 7.43 -13.17
C MET A 122 0.49 6.72 -12.88
N ALA A 123 -0.49 6.81 -13.79
CA ALA A 123 -1.76 6.11 -13.66
C ALA A 123 -1.56 4.59 -13.70
N GLU A 124 -0.67 4.08 -14.55
CA GLU A 124 -0.32 2.65 -14.59
C GLU A 124 0.19 2.12 -13.25
N MET A 125 0.89 2.96 -12.48
CA MET A 125 1.35 2.61 -11.14
C MET A 125 0.21 2.42 -10.13
N LEU A 126 -0.96 3.00 -10.38
CA LEU A 126 -2.13 2.83 -9.52
C LEU A 126 -2.86 1.51 -9.81
N LYS A 127 -2.60 0.87 -10.94
CA LYS A 127 -3.23 -0.38 -11.34
C LYS A 127 -3.01 -1.50 -10.30
N ILE A 128 -1.81 -1.59 -9.71
CA ILE A 128 -1.52 -2.58 -8.67
C ILE A 128 -2.42 -2.41 -7.43
N GLN A 129 -2.90 -1.19 -7.17
CA GLN A 129 -3.75 -0.87 -6.02
C GLN A 129 -5.23 -1.25 -6.25
N THR A 130 -5.58 -1.74 -7.42
CA THR A 130 -6.91 -2.33 -7.68
C THR A 130 -7.06 -3.72 -7.03
N TYR A 131 -5.97 -4.31 -6.57
CA TYR A 131 -5.97 -5.61 -5.90
C TYR A 131 -5.88 -5.45 -4.38
N ALA A 132 -6.71 -6.21 -3.66
CA ALA A 132 -6.67 -6.25 -2.20
C ALA A 132 -5.35 -6.87 -1.66
N PHE A 133 -4.77 -7.79 -2.45
CA PHE A 133 -3.49 -8.43 -2.17
C PHE A 133 -2.57 -8.26 -3.38
N PRO A 134 -1.93 -7.09 -3.54
CA PRO A 134 -1.11 -6.73 -4.70
C PRO A 134 0.08 -7.68 -4.93
N GLU A 135 0.55 -8.32 -3.87
CA GLU A 135 1.69 -9.26 -3.91
C GLU A 135 1.45 -10.44 -4.86
N THR A 136 0.19 -10.82 -5.08
CA THR A 136 -0.18 -11.88 -6.02
C THR A 136 0.02 -11.48 -7.48
N GLN A 137 0.24 -10.19 -7.75
CA GLN A 137 0.30 -9.62 -9.09
C GLN A 137 1.71 -9.11 -9.46
N TYR A 138 2.66 -9.10 -8.54
CA TYR A 138 3.97 -8.52 -8.78
C TYR A 138 4.63 -9.07 -10.05
N GLU A 139 4.73 -10.38 -10.19
CA GLU A 139 5.33 -11.03 -11.36
C GLU A 139 4.56 -10.71 -12.66
N ALA A 140 3.23 -10.89 -12.64
CA ALA A 140 2.37 -10.67 -13.80
C ALA A 140 2.38 -9.21 -14.29
N MET A 141 2.63 -8.27 -13.40
CA MET A 141 2.72 -6.83 -13.71
C MET A 141 4.16 -6.35 -13.92
N GLY A 142 5.14 -7.27 -14.02
CA GLY A 142 6.52 -6.94 -14.35
C GLY A 142 7.32 -6.30 -13.20
N TYR A 143 6.88 -6.46 -11.96
CA TYR A 143 7.68 -6.09 -10.80
C TYR A 143 8.81 -7.09 -10.60
N THR A 144 9.97 -6.61 -10.20
CA THR A 144 11.09 -7.45 -9.80
C THR A 144 11.27 -7.44 -8.30
N LEU A 145 11.63 -8.59 -7.73
CA LEU A 145 11.78 -8.79 -6.30
C LEU A 145 13.21 -9.22 -6.01
N GLU A 146 13.81 -8.61 -5.00
CA GLU A 146 15.16 -8.94 -4.53
C GLU A 146 15.14 -9.14 -3.01
N LEU A 147 15.58 -10.32 -2.53
CA LEU A 147 15.74 -10.59 -1.11
C LEU A 147 17.08 -10.07 -0.62
N GLN A 148 17.06 -9.10 0.29
CA GLN A 148 18.26 -8.51 0.92
C GLN A 148 18.57 -9.08 2.31
N GLY A 149 18.19 -10.33 2.58
CA GLY A 149 18.44 -10.96 3.87
C GLY A 149 17.39 -10.63 4.92
N THR A 150 17.82 -10.56 6.18
CA THR A 150 16.93 -10.43 7.34
C THR A 150 17.29 -9.21 8.15
N GLU A 151 16.27 -8.48 8.63
CA GLU A 151 16.42 -7.29 9.48
C GLU A 151 15.42 -7.36 10.65
N LYS A 152 15.75 -6.77 11.80
CA LYS A 152 14.80 -6.67 12.92
C LYS A 152 13.85 -5.52 12.75
N ILE A 153 12.55 -5.84 12.71
CA ILE A 153 11.48 -4.85 12.81
C ILE A 153 10.92 -4.92 14.23
N LYS A 154 11.22 -3.90 15.03
CA LYS A 154 10.98 -3.91 16.49
C LYS A 154 11.73 -5.08 17.14
N LYS A 155 11.03 -6.15 17.53
CA LYS A 155 11.60 -7.34 18.19
C LYS A 155 11.53 -8.61 17.34
N GLU A 156 11.04 -8.50 16.11
CA GLU A 156 10.74 -9.62 15.22
C GLU A 156 11.73 -9.64 14.05
N ASP A 157 12.25 -10.81 13.71
CA ASP A 157 13.09 -10.99 12.54
C ASP A 157 12.23 -11.00 11.28
N ALA A 158 12.60 -10.21 10.29
CA ALA A 158 11.85 -10.01 9.07
C ALA A 158 12.74 -10.18 7.83
N HIS A 159 12.26 -10.89 6.84
CA HIS A 159 12.81 -10.88 5.49
C HIS A 159 12.65 -9.50 4.88
N LYS A 160 13.73 -8.93 4.34
CA LYS A 160 13.75 -7.65 3.67
C LYS A 160 13.71 -7.85 2.16
N LEU A 161 12.61 -7.48 1.52
CA LEU A 161 12.46 -7.52 0.07
C LEU A 161 12.47 -6.12 -0.51
N ILE A 162 13.26 -5.93 -1.57
CA ILE A 162 13.13 -4.78 -2.45
C ILE A 162 12.19 -5.16 -3.58
N ILE A 163 11.11 -4.39 -3.72
CA ILE A 163 10.14 -4.50 -4.80
C ILE A 163 10.39 -3.35 -5.76
N THR A 164 10.80 -3.65 -6.99
CA THR A 164 11.04 -2.65 -8.02
C THR A 164 9.92 -2.70 -9.05
N ALA A 165 9.21 -1.60 -9.19
CA ALA A 165 8.16 -1.44 -10.19
C ALA A 165 8.73 -1.29 -11.61
N PRO A 166 7.92 -1.52 -12.67
CA PRO A 166 8.37 -1.41 -14.07
C PRO A 166 9.00 -0.05 -14.44
N ASN A 167 8.59 1.03 -13.77
CA ASN A 167 9.17 2.36 -13.96
C ASN A 167 10.43 2.62 -13.12
N GLY A 168 10.96 1.60 -12.42
CA GLY A 168 12.16 1.69 -11.60
C GLY A 168 11.95 2.18 -10.17
N MET A 169 10.73 2.55 -9.76
CA MET A 169 10.44 2.93 -8.37
C MET A 169 10.59 1.74 -7.44
N LYS A 170 11.24 1.99 -6.29
CA LYS A 170 11.53 0.94 -5.30
C LYS A 170 10.71 1.13 -4.03
N THR A 171 10.23 0.02 -3.53
CA THR A 171 9.61 -0.11 -2.22
C THR A 171 10.30 -1.23 -1.46
N VAL A 172 10.51 -1.08 -0.18
CA VAL A 172 11.06 -2.13 0.68
C VAL A 172 9.95 -2.69 1.53
N GLU A 173 9.75 -3.99 1.45
CA GLU A 173 8.76 -4.70 2.23
C GLU A 173 9.41 -5.67 3.21
N TYR A 174 8.85 -5.75 4.41
CA TYR A 174 9.37 -6.58 5.49
C TYR A 174 8.31 -7.59 5.90
N TYR A 175 8.69 -8.88 5.82
CA TYR A 175 7.82 -10.00 6.14
C TYR A 175 8.39 -10.80 7.31
N SER A 176 7.58 -11.07 8.31
CA SER A 176 7.99 -11.86 9.48
C SER A 176 8.58 -13.21 9.07
N VAL A 177 9.76 -13.52 9.59
CA VAL A 177 10.39 -14.83 9.40
C VAL A 177 9.55 -15.93 10.08
N GLU A 178 8.93 -15.63 11.21
CA GLU A 178 8.13 -16.59 11.97
C GLU A 178 6.73 -16.76 11.38
N SER A 179 5.96 -15.67 11.33
CA SER A 179 4.54 -15.70 10.97
C SER A 179 4.27 -15.60 9.46
N GLY A 180 5.21 -15.12 8.68
CA GLY A 180 5.03 -14.78 7.26
C GLY A 180 4.26 -13.49 7.01
N LEU A 181 3.68 -12.85 8.03
CA LEU A 181 2.88 -11.64 7.86
C LEU A 181 3.74 -10.43 7.50
N LYS A 182 3.20 -9.51 6.72
CA LYS A 182 3.86 -8.23 6.40
C LYS A 182 3.91 -7.37 7.65
N LEU A 183 5.10 -6.88 8.00
CA LEU A 183 5.33 -6.05 9.19
C LEU A 183 5.46 -4.57 8.83
N ARG A 184 6.12 -4.26 7.72
CA ARG A 184 6.38 -2.88 7.28
C ARG A 184 6.52 -2.80 5.78
N THR A 185 6.11 -1.66 5.24
CA THR A 185 6.46 -1.18 3.90
C THR A 185 7.15 0.16 4.06
N SER A 186 8.26 0.37 3.35
CA SER A 186 9.04 1.61 3.36
C SER A 186 9.26 2.10 1.94
N SER A 187 9.08 3.39 1.70
CA SER A 187 9.45 4.04 0.44
C SER A 187 9.93 5.47 0.69
N GLU A 188 10.76 6.00 -0.20
CA GLU A 188 11.19 7.40 -0.10
C GLU A 188 10.02 8.38 -0.24
N ALA A 189 9.04 8.03 -1.06
CA ALA A 189 7.90 8.91 -1.36
C ALA A 189 6.88 8.97 -0.22
N THR A 190 6.56 7.83 0.41
CA THR A 190 5.48 7.75 1.40
C THR A 190 5.96 7.61 2.84
N GLY A 191 7.24 7.27 3.04
CA GLY A 191 7.79 6.91 4.33
C GLY A 191 7.47 5.46 4.71
N ASP A 192 7.33 5.20 6.01
CA ASP A 192 7.11 3.88 6.57
C ASP A 192 5.63 3.66 6.91
N ILE A 193 5.11 2.50 6.56
CA ILE A 193 3.82 2.00 7.02
C ILE A 193 4.07 0.70 7.78
N THR A 194 3.76 0.66 9.07
CA THR A 194 3.85 -0.54 9.90
C THR A 194 2.47 -1.16 10.06
N TYR A 195 2.39 -2.47 9.91
CA TYR A 195 1.15 -3.26 9.98
C TYR A 195 1.09 -4.04 11.29
N ALA A 196 -0.06 -4.07 11.95
CA ALA A 196 -0.25 -4.77 13.21
C ALA A 196 -1.70 -5.21 13.42
N ASN A 197 -1.91 -6.04 14.44
CA ASN A 197 -3.24 -6.50 14.86
C ASN A 197 -3.99 -7.19 13.71
N TYR A 198 -3.36 -8.18 13.08
CA TYR A 198 -4.00 -8.95 12.02
C TYR A 198 -5.21 -9.72 12.56
N GLN A 199 -6.34 -9.60 11.87
CA GLN A 199 -7.57 -10.32 12.18
C GLN A 199 -8.13 -11.00 10.92
N GLU A 200 -8.80 -12.12 11.13
CA GLU A 200 -9.41 -12.86 10.04
C GLU A 200 -10.77 -12.24 9.68
N LYS A 201 -10.99 -12.09 8.38
CA LYS A 201 -12.25 -11.66 7.78
C LYS A 201 -12.47 -12.41 6.47
N ASP A 202 -13.57 -13.12 6.35
CA ASP A 202 -13.95 -13.88 5.15
C ASP A 202 -12.84 -14.83 4.63
N GLY A 203 -12.14 -15.50 5.58
CA GLY A 203 -11.08 -16.47 5.31
C GLY A 203 -9.70 -15.86 5.00
N VAL A 204 -9.57 -14.54 5.07
CA VAL A 204 -8.27 -13.85 4.91
C VAL A 204 -7.93 -12.98 6.11
N LYS A 205 -6.65 -12.85 6.43
CA LYS A 205 -6.16 -11.97 7.49
C LYS A 205 -5.74 -10.63 6.93
N ILE A 206 -6.20 -9.57 7.61
CA ILE A 206 -5.85 -8.19 7.29
C ILE A 206 -5.36 -7.46 8.54
N PRO A 207 -4.43 -6.49 8.40
CA PRO A 207 -4.00 -5.68 9.52
C PRO A 207 -5.12 -4.71 9.92
N MET A 208 -5.48 -4.71 11.20
CA MET A 208 -6.51 -3.81 11.75
C MET A 208 -5.92 -2.51 12.31
N LYS A 209 -4.59 -2.43 12.42
CA LYS A 209 -3.89 -1.23 12.86
C LYS A 209 -2.71 -0.96 11.92
N LEU A 210 -2.61 0.28 11.44
CA LEU A 210 -1.46 0.76 10.69
C LEU A 210 -0.85 1.96 11.43
N THR A 211 0.48 2.07 11.40
CA THR A 211 1.19 3.27 11.84
C THR A 211 1.94 3.84 10.64
N ILE A 212 1.61 5.06 10.28
CA ILE A 212 2.19 5.77 9.14
C ILE A 212 3.18 6.81 9.66
N LYS A 213 4.44 6.69 9.23
CA LYS A 213 5.49 7.65 9.49
C LYS A 213 5.96 8.21 8.15
N SER A 214 5.50 9.39 7.81
CA SER A 214 5.83 10.05 6.54
C SER A 214 6.62 11.32 6.78
N PRO A 215 7.60 11.66 5.91
CA PRO A 215 8.26 12.96 5.96
C PRO A 215 7.30 14.15 5.82
N MET A 216 6.12 13.89 5.24
CA MET A 216 5.08 14.90 5.04
C MET A 216 4.18 15.12 6.26
N LEU A 217 4.27 14.25 7.27
CA LEU A 217 3.49 14.34 8.49
C LEU A 217 4.35 14.88 9.64
N PRO A 218 3.81 15.76 10.49
CA PRO A 218 4.56 16.31 11.63
C PRO A 218 4.78 15.28 12.74
N MET A 219 4.03 14.17 12.72
CA MET A 219 4.08 13.09 13.69
C MET A 219 3.62 11.78 13.06
N GLU A 220 3.94 10.67 13.72
CA GLU A 220 3.39 9.37 13.31
C GLU A 220 1.86 9.35 13.45
N LEU A 221 1.20 8.82 12.44
CA LEU A 221 -0.25 8.69 12.40
C LEU A 221 -0.65 7.23 12.67
N GLU A 222 -1.25 6.98 13.81
CA GLU A 222 -1.87 5.69 14.10
C GLU A 222 -3.26 5.64 13.49
N THR A 223 -3.52 4.61 12.69
CA THR A 223 -4.81 4.36 12.05
C THR A 223 -5.38 3.04 12.51
N VAL A 224 -6.71 2.98 12.63
CA VAL A 224 -7.44 1.77 12.96
C VAL A 224 -8.44 1.49 11.84
N VAL A 225 -8.46 0.25 11.36
CA VAL A 225 -9.48 -0.21 10.42
C VAL A 225 -10.80 -0.33 11.17
N LYS A 226 -11.79 0.43 10.74
CA LYS A 226 -13.15 0.43 11.29
C LYS A 226 -14.08 -0.51 10.55
N GLU A 227 -13.90 -0.57 9.24
CA GLU A 227 -14.71 -1.39 8.37
C GLU A 227 -13.83 -2.02 7.28
N VAL A 228 -14.09 -3.28 7.00
CA VAL A 228 -13.60 -3.95 5.81
C VAL A 228 -14.70 -4.85 5.29
N SER A 229 -14.89 -4.86 3.99
CA SER A 229 -15.78 -5.79 3.29
C SER A 229 -15.14 -6.22 1.98
N PHE A 230 -15.40 -7.47 1.61
CA PHE A 230 -14.93 -8.07 0.37
C PHE A 230 -16.13 -8.45 -0.49
N ASN A 231 -15.92 -8.50 -1.79
CA ASN A 231 -16.89 -8.94 -2.79
C ASN A 231 -18.26 -8.26 -2.65
N SER A 232 -18.24 -6.97 -2.27
CA SER A 232 -19.44 -6.15 -2.17
C SER A 232 -19.97 -5.78 -3.55
N THR A 233 -21.27 -5.49 -3.64
CA THR A 233 -21.85 -4.94 -4.88
C THR A 233 -21.38 -3.49 -5.04
N LEU A 234 -20.46 -3.27 -5.98
CA LEU A 234 -19.94 -1.94 -6.29
C LEU A 234 -20.76 -1.27 -7.41
N LYS A 235 -20.89 0.05 -7.33
CA LYS A 235 -21.53 0.90 -8.33
C LYS A 235 -20.53 1.82 -8.98
N ASP A 236 -20.83 2.33 -10.15
CA ASP A 236 -19.97 3.33 -10.81
C ASP A 236 -19.80 4.59 -9.99
N SER A 237 -20.83 4.95 -9.19
CA SER A 237 -20.76 6.08 -8.26
C SER A 237 -19.69 5.92 -7.15
N ASP A 238 -19.24 4.69 -6.85
CA ASP A 238 -18.19 4.46 -5.87
C ASP A 238 -16.81 4.90 -6.38
N PHE A 239 -16.72 5.19 -7.69
CA PHE A 239 -15.51 5.61 -8.39
C PHE A 239 -15.68 6.98 -9.09
N ASN A 240 -16.48 7.87 -8.52
CA ASN A 240 -16.70 9.23 -9.03
C ASN A 240 -16.22 10.29 -8.05
#